data_d2e8ae35b2998bfd50574c0245004d25
#
_entry.id   d2e8ae35b2998bfd50574c0245004d25
#
_cell.length_a   1.000
_cell.length_b   1.000
_cell.length_c   1.000
_cell.angle_alpha   90.00
_cell.angle_beta   90.00
_cell.angle_gamma   90.00
#
_symmetry.space_group_name_H-M   'P 1'
#
loop_
_entity.id
_entity.type
_entity.pdbx_description
1 polymer ?
#
loop_
_entity_poly.entity_id
_entity_poly.type
_entity_poly.pdbx_seq_one_letter_code
_entity_poly.pdbx_strand_id
1 'polypeptide(L)'
;MPAESIHKDNTVTLDQLSEVLDSGAVIQAKNLLNSLYPSEIADVIESTPRNRRDLLWTLVSDENKGETLAELNDEVREYLIDELIDRDGTEGLVKIAEKLDTDDLADIIQSLPDHLTRKALKSLTKQNQERLEKVLSFEDGTAGGLMNTDTITIRSNVTVDVLLHYLRRMKSLPDQTDKIFVTDRINMYHGFVSLKDVLVADPSKYVFQIMQKDDDPIDPDLGEHEVSRRFENADLVSAAVVDSQGFLLGRITVDDVVDVIREEVDESVLNMAGLKKDDDIFAPVIQSTKRRTLWLGANFLTALLAAAAIGIFEATIEKVVALAILMPIVASMGGIAGSQSLALVIRAQALDQIGSSNSKLLILKESAIGLLNGIIWSGVIAAIVYFWFDSVFLGGVIAAAIMLSLIHI
;
A
#
# COMPACT_ATOMS: atom_id res chain seq x y z
N MET A 1 35.42 7.45 -12.11
CA MET A 1 34.45 7.18 -13.20
C MET A 1 33.08 7.29 -12.57
N PRO A 2 32.16 8.12 -13.01
CA PRO A 2 30.83 8.20 -12.41
C PRO A 2 30.07 6.93 -12.82
N ALA A 3 29.42 6.30 -11.85
CA ALA A 3 28.47 5.22 -12.09
C ALA A 3 27.31 5.81 -12.90
N GLU A 4 27.17 5.38 -14.13
CA GLU A 4 25.97 5.60 -14.94
C GLU A 4 24.83 4.85 -14.23
N SER A 5 23.93 5.62 -13.64
CA SER A 5 22.65 5.11 -13.13
C SER A 5 21.84 4.61 -14.34
N ILE A 6 21.85 3.31 -14.54
CA ILE A 6 21.00 2.66 -15.52
C ILE A 6 19.62 2.53 -14.86
N HIS A 7 18.73 3.48 -15.09
CA HIS A 7 17.29 3.25 -15.03
C HIS A 7 16.94 2.25 -16.13
N LYS A 8 17.06 0.97 -15.83
CA LYS A 8 16.53 -0.09 -16.68
C LYS A 8 15.05 -0.23 -16.33
N ASP A 9 14.22 -0.04 -17.33
CA ASP A 9 12.79 -0.33 -17.30
C ASP A 9 12.58 -1.78 -16.80
N ASN A 10 11.83 -2.00 -15.71
CA ASN A 10 11.60 -3.31 -15.09
C ASN A 10 11.09 -4.36 -16.11
N THR A 11 10.37 -3.93 -17.14
CA THR A 11 9.88 -4.82 -18.22
C THR A 11 11.03 -5.42 -19.03
N VAL A 12 12.07 -4.63 -19.34
CA VAL A 12 13.26 -5.10 -20.06
C VAL A 12 14.05 -6.12 -19.23
N THR A 13 14.05 -5.96 -17.91
CA THR A 13 14.77 -6.86 -17.00
C THR A 13 14.08 -8.21 -16.88
N LEU A 14 12.74 -8.25 -16.83
CA LEU A 14 11.94 -9.49 -16.80
C LEU A 14 12.11 -10.33 -18.04
N ASP A 15 12.05 -9.71 -19.22
CA ASP A 15 12.24 -10.39 -20.52
C ASP A 15 13.66 -10.96 -20.64
N GLN A 16 14.67 -10.17 -20.27
CA GLN A 16 16.07 -10.61 -20.29
C GLN A 16 16.32 -11.77 -19.32
N LEU A 17 15.75 -11.69 -18.10
CA LEU A 17 15.89 -12.75 -17.11
C LEU A 17 15.20 -14.04 -17.57
N SER A 18 14.00 -13.93 -18.15
CA SER A 18 13.26 -15.06 -18.70
C SER A 18 14.04 -15.73 -19.84
N GLU A 19 14.62 -14.95 -20.77
CA GLU A 19 15.44 -15.46 -21.87
C GLU A 19 16.70 -16.18 -21.36
N VAL A 20 17.37 -15.59 -20.37
CA VAL A 20 18.56 -16.18 -19.75
C VAL A 20 18.23 -17.47 -19.01
N LEU A 21 17.10 -17.53 -18.30
CA LEU A 21 16.62 -18.75 -17.64
C LEU A 21 16.27 -19.85 -18.64
N ASP A 22 15.58 -19.50 -19.71
CA ASP A 22 15.18 -20.44 -20.76
C ASP A 22 16.40 -20.98 -21.53
N SER A 23 17.47 -20.21 -21.63
CA SER A 23 18.75 -20.66 -22.21
C SER A 23 19.56 -21.59 -21.28
N GLY A 24 19.16 -21.75 -20.02
CA GLY A 24 19.86 -22.53 -19.00
C GLY A 24 21.12 -21.85 -18.43
N ALA A 25 21.33 -20.56 -18.69
CA ALA A 25 22.49 -19.81 -18.24
C ALA A 25 22.34 -19.33 -16.78
N VAL A 26 22.24 -20.26 -15.83
CA VAL A 26 21.96 -20.02 -14.39
C VAL A 26 22.91 -19.00 -13.76
N ILE A 27 24.20 -19.01 -14.10
CA ILE A 27 25.17 -18.05 -13.54
C ILE A 27 24.87 -16.62 -14.01
N GLN A 28 24.45 -16.46 -15.26
CA GLN A 28 24.10 -15.13 -15.79
C GLN A 28 22.79 -14.64 -15.14
N ALA A 29 21.80 -15.52 -14.98
CA ALA A 29 20.56 -15.21 -14.27
C ALA A 29 20.83 -14.76 -12.83
N LYS A 30 21.71 -15.48 -12.12
CA LYS A 30 22.11 -15.11 -10.75
C LYS A 30 22.79 -13.75 -10.70
N ASN A 31 23.72 -13.45 -11.61
CA ASN A 31 24.42 -12.17 -11.64
C ASN A 31 23.48 -11.02 -12.00
N LEU A 32 22.57 -11.24 -12.94
CA LEU A 32 21.56 -10.25 -13.33
C LEU A 32 20.62 -9.95 -12.15
N LEU A 33 20.05 -10.99 -11.53
CA LEU A 33 19.14 -10.86 -10.40
C LEU A 33 19.79 -10.12 -9.22
N ASN A 34 21.01 -10.45 -8.86
CA ASN A 34 21.70 -9.81 -7.73
C ASN A 34 22.33 -8.44 -8.07
N SER A 35 22.14 -7.93 -9.28
CA SER A 35 22.46 -6.55 -9.65
C SER A 35 21.25 -5.59 -9.51
N LEU A 36 20.09 -6.13 -9.19
CA LEU A 36 18.85 -5.40 -8.94
C LEU A 36 18.74 -5.00 -7.47
N TYR A 37 17.93 -3.98 -7.19
CA TYR A 37 17.52 -3.66 -5.84
C TYR A 37 16.57 -4.74 -5.28
N PRO A 38 16.46 -4.94 -3.96
CA PRO A 38 15.54 -5.90 -3.35
C PRO A 38 14.10 -5.77 -3.80
N SER A 39 13.57 -4.55 -3.91
CA SER A 39 12.23 -4.26 -4.46
C SER A 39 12.08 -4.70 -5.92
N GLU A 40 13.11 -4.48 -6.77
CA GLU A 40 13.09 -4.95 -8.15
C GLU A 40 13.15 -6.49 -8.23
N ILE A 41 13.86 -7.13 -7.29
CA ILE A 41 13.89 -8.60 -7.19
C ILE A 41 12.51 -9.13 -6.78
N ALA A 42 11.83 -8.46 -5.85
CA ALA A 42 10.46 -8.79 -5.45
C ALA A 42 9.50 -8.70 -6.63
N ASP A 43 9.52 -7.59 -7.38
CA ASP A 43 8.71 -7.40 -8.60
C ASP A 43 8.93 -8.53 -9.62
N VAL A 44 10.18 -8.95 -9.82
CA VAL A 44 10.53 -10.06 -10.72
C VAL A 44 9.96 -11.38 -10.23
N ILE A 45 10.05 -11.67 -8.93
CA ILE A 45 9.51 -12.89 -8.32
C ILE A 45 7.98 -12.91 -8.44
N GLU A 46 7.31 -11.81 -8.13
CA GLU A 46 5.86 -11.69 -8.24
C GLU A 46 5.35 -11.83 -9.66
N SER A 47 6.08 -11.27 -10.61
CA SER A 47 5.78 -11.36 -12.04
C SER A 47 6.14 -12.71 -12.67
N THR A 48 6.63 -13.67 -11.87
CA THR A 48 7.03 -14.99 -12.35
C THR A 48 6.06 -16.07 -11.88
N PRO A 49 5.64 -17.03 -12.76
CA PRO A 49 4.81 -18.17 -12.37
C PRO A 49 5.44 -19.02 -11.26
N ARG A 50 4.62 -19.54 -10.34
CA ARG A 50 5.07 -20.31 -9.14
C ARG A 50 6.13 -21.37 -9.42
N ASN A 51 5.99 -22.12 -10.50
CA ASN A 51 6.94 -23.20 -10.86
C ASN A 51 8.36 -22.73 -11.17
N ARG A 52 8.60 -21.43 -11.32
CA ARG A 52 9.90 -20.83 -11.55
C ARG A 52 10.38 -19.97 -10.36
N ARG A 53 9.48 -19.60 -9.45
CA ARG A 53 9.80 -18.76 -8.27
C ARG A 53 10.83 -19.40 -7.37
N ASP A 54 10.72 -20.71 -7.12
CA ASP A 54 11.65 -21.46 -6.28
C ASP A 54 13.08 -21.41 -6.83
N LEU A 55 13.21 -21.52 -8.15
CA LEU A 55 14.50 -21.40 -8.82
C LEU A 55 15.06 -19.98 -8.64
N LEU A 56 14.24 -18.94 -8.91
CA LEU A 56 14.66 -17.55 -8.73
C LEU A 56 15.07 -17.28 -7.29
N TRP A 57 14.26 -17.72 -6.33
CA TRP A 57 14.56 -17.56 -4.90
C TRP A 57 15.89 -18.19 -4.50
N THR A 58 16.24 -19.34 -5.07
CA THR A 58 17.56 -19.97 -4.81
C THR A 58 18.73 -19.17 -5.38
N LEU A 59 18.49 -18.31 -6.38
CA LEU A 59 19.52 -17.47 -7.02
C LEU A 59 19.70 -16.13 -6.30
N VAL A 60 18.74 -15.68 -5.52
CA VAL A 60 18.85 -14.47 -4.69
C VAL A 60 19.98 -14.65 -3.67
N SER A 61 20.84 -13.65 -3.52
CA SER A 61 21.93 -13.68 -2.55
C SER A 61 21.38 -13.65 -1.12
N ASP A 62 22.09 -14.28 -0.19
CA ASP A 62 21.68 -14.24 1.23
C ASP A 62 21.71 -12.83 1.83
N GLU A 63 22.32 -11.85 1.15
CA GLU A 63 22.34 -10.45 1.54
C GLU A 63 21.02 -9.77 1.21
N ASN A 64 20.43 -10.09 0.06
CA ASN A 64 19.20 -9.44 -0.43
C ASN A 64 17.91 -10.18 0.00
N LYS A 65 18.01 -11.45 0.46
CA LYS A 65 16.81 -12.26 0.76
C LYS A 65 15.88 -11.63 1.78
N GLY A 66 16.44 -10.97 2.80
CA GLY A 66 15.64 -10.36 3.86
C GLY A 66 14.78 -9.22 3.31
N GLU A 67 15.42 -8.19 2.79
CA GLU A 67 14.77 -7.03 2.21
C GLU A 67 13.85 -7.43 1.03
N THR A 68 14.24 -8.43 0.21
CA THR A 68 13.34 -8.93 -0.85
C THR A 68 12.07 -9.56 -0.26
N LEU A 69 12.14 -10.27 0.88
CA LEU A 69 10.95 -10.82 1.54
C LEU A 69 10.03 -9.74 2.10
N ALA A 70 10.60 -8.66 2.64
CA ALA A 70 9.84 -7.54 3.15
C ALA A 70 9.01 -6.87 2.03
N GLU A 71 9.61 -6.73 0.85
CA GLU A 71 9.01 -6.09 -0.32
C GLU A 71 7.96 -6.94 -1.07
N LEU A 72 7.87 -8.26 -0.78
CA LEU A 72 6.91 -9.14 -1.44
C LEU A 72 5.50 -8.97 -0.87
N ASN A 73 4.48 -9.10 -1.74
CA ASN A 73 3.10 -9.21 -1.27
C ASN A 73 2.91 -10.45 -0.38
N ASP A 74 1.94 -10.38 0.53
CA ASP A 74 1.75 -11.38 1.59
C ASP A 74 1.59 -12.82 1.05
N GLU A 75 0.86 -13.01 -0.05
CA GLU A 75 0.61 -14.36 -0.61
C GLU A 75 1.89 -14.99 -1.16
N VAL A 76 2.75 -14.20 -1.82
CA VAL A 76 4.03 -14.69 -2.36
C VAL A 76 5.06 -14.85 -1.23
N ARG A 77 5.06 -13.94 -0.27
CA ARG A 77 5.89 -13.99 0.93
C ARG A 77 5.63 -15.26 1.74
N GLU A 78 4.35 -15.53 2.09
CA GLU A 78 3.94 -16.74 2.81
C GLU A 78 4.41 -18.01 2.07
N TYR A 79 4.18 -18.07 0.76
CA TYR A 79 4.61 -19.19 -0.07
C TYR A 79 6.11 -19.44 -0.01
N LEU A 80 6.95 -18.39 -0.15
CA LEU A 80 8.40 -18.52 -0.14
C LEU A 80 8.97 -18.85 1.26
N ILE A 81 8.31 -18.37 2.31
CA ILE A 81 8.68 -18.70 3.69
C ILE A 81 8.36 -20.16 4.01
N ASP A 82 7.22 -20.68 3.57
CA ASP A 82 6.88 -22.10 3.70
C ASP A 82 7.92 -22.98 3.00
N GLU A 83 8.28 -22.65 1.76
CA GLU A 83 9.36 -23.35 1.00
C GLU A 83 10.71 -23.25 1.71
N LEU A 84 11.06 -22.09 2.27
CA LEU A 84 12.29 -21.89 3.01
C LEU A 84 12.34 -22.77 4.27
N ILE A 85 11.24 -22.84 5.01
CA ILE A 85 11.13 -23.65 6.24
C ILE A 85 11.17 -25.14 5.92
N ASP A 86 10.53 -25.57 4.85
CA ASP A 86 10.54 -26.97 4.41
C ASP A 86 11.91 -27.41 3.96
N ARG A 87 12.70 -26.53 3.32
CA ARG A 87 14.05 -26.84 2.82
C ARG A 87 15.13 -26.71 3.89
N ASP A 88 15.18 -25.59 4.56
CA ASP A 88 16.31 -25.18 5.44
C ASP A 88 15.94 -25.20 6.93
N GLY A 89 14.67 -25.53 7.25
CA GLY A 89 14.16 -25.44 8.60
C GLY A 89 14.04 -24.00 9.09
N THR A 90 13.82 -23.82 10.39
CA THR A 90 13.74 -22.50 11.02
C THR A 90 15.09 -21.75 11.04
N GLU A 91 16.21 -22.44 10.80
CA GLU A 91 17.55 -21.81 10.76
C GLU A 91 17.69 -20.86 9.56
N GLY A 92 17.04 -21.18 8.42
CA GLY A 92 17.00 -20.31 7.25
C GLY A 92 16.34 -18.96 7.56
N LEU A 93 15.21 -19.01 8.25
CA LEU A 93 14.46 -17.80 8.63
C LEU A 93 15.23 -16.95 9.65
N VAL A 94 15.94 -17.57 10.61
CA VAL A 94 16.79 -16.84 11.58
C VAL A 94 17.87 -16.02 10.90
N LYS A 95 18.54 -16.60 9.89
CA LYS A 95 19.61 -15.90 9.16
C LYS A 95 19.10 -14.69 8.41
N ILE A 96 17.87 -14.76 7.92
CA ILE A 96 17.19 -13.64 7.27
C ILE A 96 16.82 -12.58 8.31
N ALA A 97 16.16 -12.98 9.39
CA ALA A 97 15.71 -12.12 10.47
C ALA A 97 16.82 -11.35 11.20
N GLU A 98 18.07 -11.88 11.23
CA GLU A 98 19.21 -11.18 11.83
C GLU A 98 19.70 -9.96 11.02
N LYS A 99 19.24 -9.82 9.79
CA LYS A 99 19.68 -8.76 8.87
C LYS A 99 18.60 -7.72 8.60
N LEU A 100 17.36 -8.03 8.95
CA LEU A 100 16.20 -7.16 8.73
C LEU A 100 16.06 -6.14 9.84
N ASP A 101 15.48 -5.01 9.49
CA ASP A 101 14.98 -4.04 10.44
C ASP A 101 13.80 -4.62 11.24
N THR A 102 13.46 -3.99 12.36
CA THR A 102 12.49 -4.60 13.31
C THR A 102 11.08 -4.57 12.78
N ASP A 103 10.71 -3.52 12.05
CA ASP A 103 9.45 -3.31 11.34
C ASP A 103 9.26 -4.33 10.23
N ASP A 104 10.19 -4.43 9.27
CA ASP A 104 10.18 -5.46 8.21
C ASP A 104 10.04 -6.87 8.77
N LEU A 105 10.74 -7.15 9.88
CA LEU A 105 10.64 -8.44 10.53
C LEU A 105 9.27 -8.64 11.19
N ALA A 106 8.65 -7.57 11.72
CA ALA A 106 7.31 -7.63 12.28
C ALA A 106 6.29 -7.97 11.19
N ASP A 107 6.35 -7.32 10.04
CA ASP A 107 5.45 -7.55 8.91
C ASP A 107 5.56 -9.00 8.39
N ILE A 108 6.79 -9.50 8.26
CA ILE A 108 7.01 -10.91 7.90
C ILE A 108 6.38 -11.85 8.93
N ILE A 109 6.55 -11.57 10.22
CA ILE A 109 6.05 -12.45 11.29
C ILE A 109 4.53 -12.36 11.43
N GLN A 110 3.93 -11.19 11.19
CA GLN A 110 2.47 -10.99 11.24
C GLN A 110 1.76 -11.72 10.09
N SER A 111 2.37 -11.76 8.90
CA SER A 111 1.84 -12.49 7.76
C SER A 111 1.91 -14.02 7.90
N LEU A 112 2.65 -14.54 8.93
CA LEU A 112 2.81 -15.98 9.11
C LEU A 112 1.66 -16.61 9.91
N PRO A 113 1.30 -17.88 9.61
CA PRO A 113 0.43 -18.68 10.46
C PRO A 113 0.97 -18.82 11.90
N ASP A 114 0.09 -18.81 12.92
CA ASP A 114 0.45 -18.85 14.36
C ASP A 114 1.51 -19.89 14.75
N HIS A 115 1.53 -21.04 14.08
CA HIS A 115 2.46 -22.12 14.39
C HIS A 115 3.88 -21.83 13.91
N LEU A 116 4.04 -21.05 12.82
CA LEU A 116 5.31 -20.60 12.28
C LEU A 116 5.82 -19.38 13.05
N THR A 117 4.94 -18.44 13.33
CA THR A 117 5.23 -17.27 14.19
C THR A 117 5.91 -17.66 15.50
N ARG A 118 5.32 -18.63 16.21
CA ARG A 118 5.90 -19.13 17.47
C ARG A 118 7.25 -19.81 17.32
N LYS A 119 7.51 -20.46 16.18
CA LYS A 119 8.82 -21.08 15.91
C LYS A 119 9.85 -20.03 15.53
N ALA A 120 9.48 -19.07 14.71
CA ALA A 120 10.33 -17.96 14.31
C ALA A 120 10.77 -17.14 15.52
N LEU A 121 9.85 -16.70 16.37
CA LEU A 121 10.14 -15.94 17.59
C LEU A 121 11.13 -16.67 18.51
N LYS A 122 10.94 -17.99 18.74
CA LYS A 122 11.83 -18.78 19.61
C LYS A 122 13.24 -18.96 19.07
N SER A 123 13.45 -18.79 17.78
CA SER A 123 14.73 -18.96 17.13
C SER A 123 15.56 -17.68 17.08
N LEU A 124 14.94 -16.52 17.30
CA LEU A 124 15.62 -15.22 17.34
C LEU A 124 16.49 -15.04 18.59
N THR A 125 17.48 -14.16 18.50
CA THR A 125 18.22 -13.69 19.66
C THR A 125 17.28 -13.05 20.67
N LYS A 126 17.58 -13.14 21.97
CA LYS A 126 16.71 -12.58 23.02
C LYS A 126 16.46 -11.08 22.81
N GLN A 127 17.46 -10.35 22.33
CA GLN A 127 17.33 -8.92 22.06
C GLN A 127 16.35 -8.62 20.89
N ASN A 128 16.47 -9.35 19.79
CA ASN A 128 15.56 -9.20 18.65
C ASN A 128 14.14 -9.66 19.01
N GLN A 129 14.01 -10.72 19.81
CA GLN A 129 12.71 -11.14 20.31
C GLN A 129 12.02 -10.04 21.13
N GLU A 130 12.73 -9.42 22.10
CA GLU A 130 12.18 -8.35 22.95
C GLU A 130 11.77 -7.10 22.10
N ARG A 131 12.56 -6.78 21.08
CA ARG A 131 12.25 -5.67 20.14
C ARG A 131 11.02 -5.97 19.30
N LEU A 132 10.99 -7.15 18.71
CA LEU A 132 9.89 -7.60 17.86
C LEU A 132 8.58 -7.76 18.66
N GLU A 133 8.61 -8.38 19.85
CA GLU A 133 7.46 -8.50 20.72
C GLU A 133 6.86 -7.12 21.08
N LYS A 134 7.70 -6.09 21.16
CA LYS A 134 7.26 -4.72 21.40
C LYS A 134 6.49 -4.16 20.19
N VAL A 135 6.97 -4.34 18.97
CA VAL A 135 6.26 -3.91 17.75
C VAL A 135 4.98 -4.72 17.57
N LEU A 136 5.05 -6.05 17.68
CA LEU A 136 3.90 -6.95 17.59
C LEU A 136 2.82 -6.73 18.70
N SER A 137 3.11 -5.93 19.72
CA SER A 137 2.10 -5.55 20.73
C SER A 137 1.17 -4.45 20.25
N PHE A 138 1.50 -3.77 19.15
CA PHE A 138 0.66 -2.79 18.51
C PHE A 138 -0.14 -3.42 17.38
N GLU A 139 -1.26 -2.81 17.04
CA GLU A 139 -2.11 -3.25 15.95
C GLU A 139 -1.45 -2.94 14.60
N ASP A 140 -1.55 -3.85 13.64
CA ASP A 140 -1.11 -3.64 12.26
C ASP A 140 -1.80 -2.42 11.65
N GLY A 141 -1.10 -1.69 10.73
CA GLY A 141 -1.63 -0.44 10.18
C GLY A 141 -1.64 0.74 11.16
N THR A 142 -0.87 0.66 12.25
CA THR A 142 -0.65 1.78 13.18
C THR A 142 0.81 2.22 13.21
N ALA A 143 1.06 3.43 13.72
CA ALA A 143 2.42 3.94 13.91
C ALA A 143 3.30 3.02 14.76
N GLY A 144 2.70 2.29 15.70
CA GLY A 144 3.39 1.30 16.52
C GLY A 144 3.80 0.05 15.73
N GLY A 145 3.02 -0.34 14.73
CA GLY A 145 3.34 -1.42 13.77
C GLY A 145 4.45 -1.01 12.80
N LEU A 146 4.33 0.20 12.22
CA LEU A 146 5.31 0.76 11.29
C LEU A 146 6.65 1.17 11.90
N MET A 147 6.77 1.22 13.24
CA MET A 147 7.97 1.79 13.85
C MET A 147 9.16 0.84 13.86
N ASN A 148 10.30 1.36 13.47
CA ASN A 148 11.60 0.74 13.72
C ASN A 148 12.08 1.08 15.15
N THR A 149 12.51 0.07 15.90
CA THR A 149 13.02 0.24 17.26
C THR A 149 14.51 0.58 17.32
N ASP A 150 15.21 0.56 16.18
CA ASP A 150 16.63 0.91 16.08
C ASP A 150 16.83 2.42 16.06
N THR A 151 16.71 3.03 17.22
CA THR A 151 16.86 4.47 17.42
C THR A 151 18.21 4.84 18.03
N ILE A 152 18.81 5.91 17.52
CA ILE A 152 19.99 6.51 18.15
C ILE A 152 19.52 7.54 19.17
N THR A 153 19.86 7.31 20.43
CA THR A 153 19.50 8.23 21.52
C THR A 153 20.73 8.84 22.18
N ILE A 154 20.59 10.07 22.63
CA ILE A 154 21.63 10.81 23.37
C ILE A 154 21.01 11.60 24.53
N ARG A 155 21.80 11.89 25.55
CA ARG A 155 21.36 12.74 26.64
C ARG A 155 21.62 14.22 26.36
N SER A 156 20.75 15.08 26.85
CA SER A 156 20.81 16.51 26.64
C SER A 156 22.06 17.19 27.29
N ASN A 157 22.62 16.56 28.31
CA ASN A 157 23.74 17.10 29.11
C ASN A 157 25.13 16.66 28.64
N VAL A 158 25.25 16.09 27.44
CA VAL A 158 26.55 15.78 26.81
C VAL A 158 26.93 16.87 25.81
N THR A 159 28.22 16.97 25.48
CA THR A 159 28.67 17.90 24.44
C THR A 159 28.54 17.30 23.04
N VAL A 160 28.52 18.17 22.04
CA VAL A 160 28.53 17.77 20.60
C VAL A 160 29.76 16.92 20.29
N ASP A 161 30.92 17.23 20.87
CA ASP A 161 32.11 16.41 20.71
C ASP A 161 31.91 14.97 21.18
N VAL A 162 31.30 14.78 22.34
CA VAL A 162 30.96 13.44 22.86
C VAL A 162 29.99 12.73 21.95
N LEU A 163 28.95 13.41 21.43
CA LEU A 163 28.01 12.86 20.48
C LEU A 163 28.73 12.42 19.19
N LEU A 164 29.57 13.27 18.60
CA LEU A 164 30.32 12.91 17.39
C LEU A 164 31.25 11.72 17.62
N HIS A 165 31.91 11.65 18.77
CA HIS A 165 32.73 10.48 19.12
C HIS A 165 31.88 9.22 19.29
N TYR A 166 30.70 9.31 19.86
CA TYR A 166 29.78 8.19 19.99
C TYR A 166 29.35 7.67 18.62
N LEU A 167 28.90 8.54 17.70
CA LEU A 167 28.49 8.17 16.34
C LEU A 167 29.64 7.51 15.55
N ARG A 168 30.85 8.05 15.65
CA ARG A 168 32.05 7.49 14.98
C ARG A 168 32.49 6.13 15.52
N ARG A 169 32.08 5.75 16.73
CA ARG A 169 32.35 4.44 17.31
C ARG A 169 31.35 3.38 16.86
N MET A 170 30.19 3.75 16.35
CA MET A 170 29.26 2.84 15.72
C MET A 170 29.87 2.32 14.40
N LYS A 171 29.69 1.04 14.09
CA LYS A 171 30.19 0.47 12.82
C LYS A 171 29.40 0.99 11.63
N SER A 172 28.11 1.14 11.79
CA SER A 172 27.15 1.73 10.87
C SER A 172 26.10 2.50 11.66
N LEU A 173 25.50 3.50 11.07
CA LEU A 173 24.28 4.12 11.58
C LEU A 173 23.10 3.36 10.97
N PRO A 174 21.94 3.28 11.66
CA PRO A 174 20.73 2.83 11.04
C PRO A 174 20.42 3.62 9.77
N ASP A 175 19.82 2.99 8.80
CA ASP A 175 19.47 3.64 7.55
C ASP A 175 18.52 4.81 7.79
N GLN A 176 18.42 5.76 6.86
CA GLN A 176 17.60 6.97 6.98
C GLN A 176 17.83 7.79 8.29
N THR A 177 19.05 7.73 8.87
CA THR A 177 19.39 8.54 10.06
C THR A 177 19.58 10.02 9.71
N ASP A 178 18.55 10.84 9.91
CA ASP A 178 18.57 12.31 9.73
C ASP A 178 18.70 13.08 11.04
N LYS A 179 18.30 12.47 12.15
CA LYS A 179 18.29 13.07 13.49
C LYS A 179 18.65 12.07 14.58
N ILE A 180 19.04 12.60 15.74
CA ILE A 180 19.38 11.86 16.95
C ILE A 180 18.36 12.24 18.01
N PHE A 181 17.70 11.26 18.61
CA PHE A 181 16.66 11.50 19.60
C PHE A 181 17.28 11.80 20.98
N VAL A 182 16.75 12.82 21.66
CA VAL A 182 17.24 13.23 22.97
C VAL A 182 16.34 12.67 24.04
N THR A 183 16.92 11.81 24.89
CA THR A 183 16.20 11.17 25.99
C THR A 183 16.92 11.37 27.32
N ASP A 184 16.23 11.11 28.42
CA ASP A 184 16.83 11.03 29.75
C ASP A 184 17.28 9.60 30.12
N ARG A 185 17.54 9.36 31.42
CA ARG A 185 18.03 8.05 31.92
C ARG A 185 16.98 6.95 31.88
N ILE A 186 15.71 7.31 31.88
CA ILE A 186 14.57 6.37 31.86
C ILE A 186 13.91 6.31 30.49
N ASN A 187 14.58 6.83 29.43
CA ASN A 187 14.13 6.88 28.05
C ASN A 187 12.93 7.81 27.78
N MET A 188 12.71 8.81 28.66
CA MET A 188 11.71 9.84 28.40
C MET A 188 12.20 10.77 27.28
N TYR A 189 11.36 10.99 26.29
CA TYR A 189 11.67 11.79 25.10
C TYR A 189 11.63 13.29 25.40
N HIS A 190 12.63 14.02 24.92
CA HIS A 190 12.76 15.48 25.13
C HIS A 190 12.85 16.27 23.83
N GLY A 191 12.95 15.61 22.68
CA GLY A 191 13.14 16.19 21.38
C GLY A 191 14.28 15.53 20.61
N PHE A 192 14.82 16.22 19.61
CA PHE A 192 15.85 15.66 18.75
C PHE A 192 16.93 16.69 18.39
N VAL A 193 18.05 16.21 17.89
CA VAL A 193 19.09 17.02 17.25
C VAL A 193 19.24 16.55 15.81
N SER A 194 19.06 17.45 14.86
CA SER A 194 19.28 17.13 13.45
C SER A 194 20.76 16.82 13.19
N LEU A 195 21.05 15.80 12.41
CA LEU A 195 22.43 15.45 12.04
C LEU A 195 23.15 16.63 11.36
N LYS A 196 22.44 17.42 10.55
CA LYS A 196 22.99 18.66 9.95
C LYS A 196 23.45 19.67 10.98
N ASP A 197 22.69 19.83 12.09
CA ASP A 197 23.02 20.77 13.15
C ASP A 197 24.19 20.26 13.98
N VAL A 198 24.29 18.96 14.21
CA VAL A 198 25.45 18.32 14.88
C VAL A 198 26.75 18.58 14.11
N LEU A 199 26.70 18.45 12.77
CA LEU A 199 27.89 18.57 11.91
C LEU A 199 28.47 20.01 11.87
N VAL A 200 27.63 21.05 12.05
CA VAL A 200 28.04 22.46 11.97
C VAL A 200 28.17 23.12 13.34
N ALA A 201 27.73 22.48 14.41
CA ALA A 201 27.79 23.03 15.77
C ALA A 201 29.22 23.04 16.31
N ASP A 202 29.49 24.01 17.20
CA ASP A 202 30.73 24.04 17.98
C ASP A 202 30.79 22.76 18.86
N PRO A 203 31.86 21.96 18.78
CA PRO A 203 32.02 20.73 19.56
C PRO A 203 31.90 20.92 21.09
N SER A 204 32.18 22.11 21.60
CA SER A 204 32.09 22.44 23.04
C SER A 204 30.67 22.68 23.54
N LYS A 205 29.70 22.93 22.63
CA LYS A 205 28.30 23.14 23.00
C LYS A 205 27.69 21.85 23.55
N TYR A 206 26.75 22.01 24.47
CA TYR A 206 25.93 20.90 24.94
C TYR A 206 24.77 20.62 24.01
N VAL A 207 24.31 19.34 23.95
CA VAL A 207 23.18 18.90 23.14
C VAL A 207 21.92 19.72 23.43
N PHE A 208 21.63 20.06 24.69
CA PHE A 208 20.46 20.88 25.05
C PHE A 208 20.48 22.31 24.45
N GLN A 209 21.64 22.79 23.98
CA GLN A 209 21.77 24.12 23.35
C GLN A 209 21.45 24.12 21.87
N ILE A 210 21.49 22.94 21.23
CA ILE A 210 21.27 22.77 19.80
C ILE A 210 20.05 21.84 19.48
N MET A 211 19.51 21.17 20.51
CA MET A 211 18.33 20.33 20.34
C MET A 211 17.09 21.14 20.01
N GLN A 212 16.23 20.55 19.24
CA GLN A 212 14.89 21.06 18.93
C GLN A 212 13.88 20.30 19.79
N LYS A 213 12.86 20.99 20.26
CA LYS A 213 11.71 20.35 20.87
C LYS A 213 10.84 19.78 19.76
N ASP A 214 10.30 18.64 20.01
CA ASP A 214 9.30 18.03 19.17
C ASP A 214 7.96 18.17 19.90
N ASP A 215 7.14 19.09 19.40
CA ASP A 215 5.87 19.41 20.06
C ASP A 215 4.75 18.46 19.65
N ASP A 216 4.96 17.60 18.64
CA ASP A 216 3.95 16.67 18.11
C ASP A 216 4.59 15.33 17.68
N PRO A 217 5.18 14.57 18.62
CA PRO A 217 5.66 13.23 18.35
C PRO A 217 4.48 12.32 17.96
N ILE A 218 4.73 11.26 17.23
CA ILE A 218 3.69 10.34 16.76
C ILE A 218 3.25 9.42 17.89
N ASP A 219 1.92 9.35 18.11
CA ASP A 219 1.30 8.39 19.03
C ASP A 219 1.33 6.99 18.39
N PRO A 220 1.70 5.92 19.11
CA PRO A 220 1.79 4.57 18.56
C PRO A 220 0.45 4.03 18.04
N ASP A 221 -0.67 4.49 18.56
CA ASP A 221 -2.02 4.06 18.15
C ASP A 221 -2.56 4.86 16.94
N LEU A 222 -1.77 5.81 16.41
CA LEU A 222 -2.15 6.58 15.24
C LEU A 222 -2.12 5.70 13.99
N GLY A 223 -3.20 5.72 13.19
CA GLY A 223 -3.27 4.96 11.93
C GLY A 223 -2.23 5.41 10.90
N GLU A 224 -1.71 4.47 10.13
CA GLU A 224 -0.67 4.66 9.10
C GLU A 224 -1.01 5.76 8.08
N HIS A 225 -2.27 5.88 7.68
CA HIS A 225 -2.76 6.93 6.80
C HIS A 225 -2.56 8.34 7.39
N GLU A 226 -2.82 8.54 8.68
CA GLU A 226 -2.57 9.82 9.33
C GLU A 226 -1.07 10.06 9.55
N VAL A 227 -0.28 8.98 9.74
CA VAL A 227 1.18 9.04 9.78
C VAL A 227 1.70 9.55 8.44
N SER A 228 1.27 8.96 7.32
CA SER A 228 1.71 9.36 5.97
C SER A 228 1.40 10.83 5.68
N ARG A 229 0.22 11.31 6.08
CA ARG A 229 -0.15 12.72 5.96
C ARG A 229 0.71 13.66 6.79
N ARG A 230 1.12 13.26 8.00
CA ARG A 230 2.05 14.07 8.81
C ARG A 230 3.41 14.17 8.17
N PHE A 231 3.92 13.08 7.60
CA PHE A 231 5.18 13.07 6.87
C PHE A 231 5.12 13.98 5.64
N GLU A 232 4.05 13.90 4.83
CA GLU A 232 3.85 14.75 3.66
C GLU A 232 3.73 16.24 4.03
N ASN A 233 2.90 16.57 5.04
CA ASN A 233 2.63 17.96 5.41
C ASN A 233 3.82 18.66 6.06
N ALA A 234 4.71 17.93 6.73
CA ALA A 234 5.83 18.47 7.46
C ALA A 234 7.20 18.18 6.81
N ASP A 235 7.20 17.55 5.59
CA ASP A 235 8.41 17.14 4.86
C ASP A 235 9.37 16.33 5.76
N LEU A 236 8.83 15.36 6.52
CA LEU A 236 9.62 14.58 7.47
C LEU A 236 10.45 13.52 6.75
N VAL A 237 11.66 13.29 7.22
CA VAL A 237 12.51 12.16 6.84
C VAL A 237 12.36 11.03 7.87
N SER A 238 12.27 11.37 9.14
CA SER A 238 11.93 10.44 10.21
C SER A 238 11.07 11.13 11.28
N ALA A 239 10.38 10.36 12.11
CA ALA A 239 9.60 10.87 13.24
C ALA A 239 9.75 9.97 14.47
N ALA A 240 9.71 10.55 15.67
CA ALA A 240 9.71 9.80 16.92
C ALA A 240 8.31 9.22 17.20
N VAL A 241 8.25 7.94 17.58
CA VAL A 241 7.04 7.33 18.14
C VAL A 241 7.17 7.33 19.66
N VAL A 242 6.20 7.97 20.33
CA VAL A 242 6.26 8.23 21.79
C VAL A 242 4.91 7.83 22.40
N ASP A 243 4.97 7.08 23.49
CA ASP A 243 3.77 6.67 24.19
C ASP A 243 3.09 7.81 24.98
N SER A 244 1.89 7.57 25.49
CA SER A 244 1.12 8.52 26.28
C SER A 244 1.81 8.97 27.58
N GLN A 245 2.87 8.28 28.01
CA GLN A 245 3.67 8.61 29.19
C GLN A 245 4.93 9.42 28.84
N GLY A 246 5.21 9.60 27.55
CA GLY A 246 6.35 10.35 27.04
C GLY A 246 7.61 9.50 26.81
N PHE A 247 7.53 8.17 26.81
CA PHE A 247 8.68 7.31 26.51
C PHE A 247 8.86 7.11 25.02
N LEU A 248 10.10 7.22 24.55
CA LEU A 248 10.45 6.91 23.18
C LEU A 248 10.30 5.39 22.93
N LEU A 249 9.44 5.04 21.99
CA LEU A 249 9.19 3.65 21.59
C LEU A 249 10.05 3.23 20.40
N GLY A 250 10.10 4.08 19.39
CA GLY A 250 10.77 3.83 18.12
C GLY A 250 10.81 5.07 17.25
N ARG A 251 11.07 4.87 15.99
CA ARG A 251 10.99 5.90 14.94
C ARG A 251 10.30 5.32 13.70
N ILE A 252 9.66 6.16 12.93
CA ILE A 252 9.17 5.83 11.59
C ILE A 252 10.04 6.60 10.61
N THR A 253 10.36 6.04 9.46
CA THR A 253 11.16 6.67 8.41
C THR A 253 10.35 6.88 7.13
N VAL A 254 10.86 7.70 6.23
CA VAL A 254 10.10 8.11 5.03
C VAL A 254 9.92 6.98 4.01
N ASP A 255 10.82 6.00 3.98
CA ASP A 255 10.73 4.81 3.15
C ASP A 255 9.46 4.00 3.50
N ASP A 256 9.25 3.65 4.78
CA ASP A 256 8.04 2.96 5.25
C ASP A 256 6.76 3.74 4.88
N VAL A 257 6.81 5.06 5.02
CA VAL A 257 5.67 5.93 4.67
C VAL A 257 5.40 5.96 3.17
N VAL A 258 6.43 5.89 2.33
CA VAL A 258 6.27 5.79 0.86
C VAL A 258 5.57 4.48 0.49
N ASP A 259 5.88 3.38 1.18
CA ASP A 259 5.24 2.09 0.96
C ASP A 259 3.76 2.13 1.38
N VAL A 260 3.44 2.71 2.53
CA VAL A 260 2.03 2.95 2.94
C VAL A 260 1.26 3.74 1.89
N ILE A 261 1.83 4.83 1.36
CA ILE A 261 1.17 5.65 0.32
C ILE A 261 0.95 4.83 -0.96
N ARG A 262 1.93 4.04 -1.39
CA ARG A 262 1.82 3.17 -2.58
C ARG A 262 0.75 2.12 -2.39
N GLU A 263 0.74 1.43 -1.26
CA GLU A 263 -0.24 0.41 -0.90
C GLU A 263 -1.67 0.97 -0.89
N GLU A 264 -1.88 2.14 -0.31
CA GLU A 264 -3.19 2.79 -0.26
C GLU A 264 -3.75 3.09 -1.67
N VAL A 265 -2.87 3.54 -2.59
CA VAL A 265 -3.27 3.80 -3.98
C VAL A 265 -3.65 2.49 -4.67
N ASP A 266 -2.84 1.44 -4.54
CA ASP A 266 -3.09 0.14 -5.15
C ASP A 266 -4.36 -0.51 -4.57
N GLU A 267 -4.55 -0.45 -3.26
CA GLU A 267 -5.76 -0.94 -2.59
C GLU A 267 -7.02 -0.22 -3.08
N SER A 268 -6.96 1.10 -3.20
CA SER A 268 -8.08 1.89 -3.70
C SER A 268 -8.53 1.47 -5.09
N VAL A 269 -7.59 1.18 -5.98
CA VAL A 269 -7.87 0.72 -7.35
C VAL A 269 -8.45 -0.71 -7.36
N LEU A 270 -7.84 -1.63 -6.62
CA LEU A 270 -8.25 -3.03 -6.60
C LEU A 270 -9.60 -3.25 -5.91
N ASN A 271 -9.87 -2.51 -4.82
CA ASN A 271 -11.14 -2.54 -4.10
C ASN A 271 -12.34 -2.13 -4.97
N MET A 272 -12.14 -1.23 -5.95
CA MET A 272 -13.20 -0.90 -6.93
C MET A 272 -13.63 -2.11 -7.77
N ALA A 273 -12.73 -3.08 -7.96
CA ALA A 273 -13.00 -4.32 -8.68
C ALA A 273 -13.31 -5.52 -7.77
N GLY A 274 -13.34 -5.33 -6.44
CA GLY A 274 -13.54 -6.39 -5.45
C GLY A 274 -12.35 -7.34 -5.36
N LEU A 275 -11.14 -6.84 -5.64
CA LEU A 275 -9.86 -7.54 -5.50
C LEU A 275 -9.11 -6.96 -4.28
N LYS A 276 -8.14 -7.71 -3.76
CA LYS A 276 -7.26 -7.26 -2.67
C LYS A 276 -5.86 -6.95 -3.19
N LYS A 277 -5.12 -6.08 -2.48
CA LYS A 277 -3.72 -5.75 -2.80
C LYS A 277 -2.80 -6.99 -2.82
N ASP A 278 -3.04 -7.94 -1.93
CA ASP A 278 -2.20 -9.13 -1.72
C ASP A 278 -2.53 -10.30 -2.66
N ASP A 279 -3.44 -10.10 -3.63
CA ASP A 279 -3.82 -11.17 -4.57
C ASP A 279 -2.67 -11.46 -5.55
N ASP A 280 -2.01 -12.62 -5.42
CA ASP A 280 -1.00 -13.10 -6.36
C ASP A 280 -1.58 -13.27 -7.77
N ILE A 281 -0.99 -12.59 -8.76
CA ILE A 281 -1.39 -12.65 -10.17
C ILE A 281 -1.29 -14.10 -10.71
N PHE A 282 -0.33 -14.86 -10.21
CA PHE A 282 -0.07 -16.26 -10.59
C PHE A 282 -0.58 -17.28 -9.56
N ALA A 283 -1.48 -16.88 -8.67
CA ALA A 283 -2.14 -17.79 -7.73
C ALA A 283 -2.82 -18.96 -8.45
N PRO A 284 -2.98 -20.12 -7.79
CA PRO A 284 -3.69 -21.26 -8.35
C PRO A 284 -5.09 -20.87 -8.80
N VAL A 285 -5.49 -21.33 -10.01
CA VAL A 285 -6.77 -20.99 -10.64
C VAL A 285 -7.97 -21.20 -9.70
N ILE A 286 -7.97 -22.28 -8.92
CA ILE A 286 -9.08 -22.60 -8.00
C ILE A 286 -9.19 -21.55 -6.88
N GLN A 287 -8.06 -21.07 -6.35
CA GLN A 287 -8.01 -20.06 -5.28
C GLN A 287 -8.51 -18.71 -5.80
N SER A 288 -7.98 -18.24 -6.92
CA SER A 288 -8.42 -17.02 -7.58
C SER A 288 -9.91 -17.07 -7.97
N THR A 289 -10.39 -18.27 -8.46
CA THR A 289 -11.79 -18.46 -8.80
C THR A 289 -12.68 -18.30 -7.57
N LYS A 290 -12.34 -18.91 -6.43
CA LYS A 290 -13.13 -18.80 -5.19
C LYS A 290 -13.27 -17.34 -4.72
N ARG A 291 -12.18 -16.57 -4.74
CA ARG A 291 -12.18 -15.14 -4.34
C ARG A 291 -13.10 -14.32 -5.24
N ARG A 292 -12.94 -14.45 -6.56
CA ARG A 292 -13.74 -13.71 -7.55
C ARG A 292 -15.20 -14.15 -7.58
N THR A 293 -15.51 -15.42 -7.29
CA THR A 293 -16.88 -15.95 -7.29
C THR A 293 -17.77 -15.27 -6.27
N LEU A 294 -17.26 -14.89 -5.11
CA LEU A 294 -18.04 -14.18 -4.09
C LEU A 294 -18.54 -12.83 -4.61
N TRP A 295 -17.66 -12.03 -5.18
CA TRP A 295 -17.98 -10.75 -5.78
C TRP A 295 -18.92 -10.86 -6.99
N LEU A 296 -18.63 -11.81 -7.87
CA LEU A 296 -19.50 -12.12 -9.01
C LEU A 296 -20.89 -12.59 -8.55
N GLY A 297 -20.97 -13.37 -7.48
CA GLY A 297 -22.22 -13.81 -6.87
C GLY A 297 -23.08 -12.65 -6.35
N ALA A 298 -22.46 -11.69 -5.65
CA ALA A 298 -23.16 -10.49 -5.19
C ALA A 298 -23.70 -9.67 -6.37
N ASN A 299 -22.89 -9.45 -7.40
CA ASN A 299 -23.31 -8.76 -8.61
C ASN A 299 -24.40 -9.52 -9.37
N PHE A 300 -24.34 -10.86 -9.40
CA PHE A 300 -25.38 -11.70 -10.02
C PHE A 300 -26.73 -11.55 -9.29
N LEU A 301 -26.73 -11.51 -7.96
CA LEU A 301 -27.95 -11.29 -7.18
C LEU A 301 -28.57 -9.90 -7.46
N THR A 302 -27.77 -8.87 -7.57
CA THR A 302 -28.28 -7.52 -7.94
C THR A 302 -28.83 -7.50 -9.35
N ALA A 303 -28.19 -8.21 -10.29
CA ALA A 303 -28.71 -8.35 -11.66
C ALA A 303 -30.04 -9.12 -11.70
N LEU A 304 -30.22 -10.16 -10.88
CA LEU A 304 -31.50 -10.87 -10.75
C LEU A 304 -32.61 -9.99 -10.20
N LEU A 305 -32.30 -9.14 -9.20
CA LEU A 305 -33.27 -8.17 -8.68
C LEU A 305 -33.70 -7.17 -9.76
N ALA A 306 -32.76 -6.66 -10.55
CA ALA A 306 -33.04 -5.79 -11.67
C ALA A 306 -33.92 -6.51 -12.74
N ALA A 307 -33.56 -7.75 -13.08
CA ALA A 307 -34.36 -8.57 -14.03
C ALA A 307 -35.79 -8.82 -13.51
N ALA A 308 -35.97 -9.10 -12.21
CA ALA A 308 -37.28 -9.26 -11.61
C ALA A 308 -38.11 -7.97 -11.69
N ALA A 309 -37.49 -6.81 -11.44
CA ALA A 309 -38.16 -5.51 -11.60
C ALA A 309 -38.60 -5.26 -13.06
N ILE A 310 -37.75 -5.59 -14.04
CA ILE A 310 -38.09 -5.52 -15.47
C ILE A 310 -39.25 -6.46 -15.82
N GLY A 311 -39.29 -7.69 -15.26
CA GLY A 311 -40.34 -8.65 -15.46
C GLY A 311 -41.73 -8.18 -15.09
N ILE A 312 -41.86 -7.26 -14.11
CA ILE A 312 -43.16 -6.65 -13.73
C ILE A 312 -43.77 -5.89 -14.92
N PHE A 313 -42.96 -5.38 -15.84
CA PHE A 313 -43.36 -4.58 -17.00
C PHE A 313 -43.33 -5.36 -18.31
N GLU A 314 -43.25 -6.72 -18.28
CA GLU A 314 -43.15 -7.58 -19.45
C GLU A 314 -44.24 -7.30 -20.49
N ALA A 315 -45.51 -7.21 -20.07
CA ALA A 315 -46.64 -6.90 -20.97
C ALA A 315 -46.53 -5.52 -21.68
N THR A 316 -45.82 -4.57 -21.09
CA THR A 316 -45.54 -3.27 -21.71
C THR A 316 -44.43 -3.36 -22.72
N ILE A 317 -43.38 -4.12 -22.39
CA ILE A 317 -42.21 -4.36 -23.25
C ILE A 317 -42.62 -5.17 -24.49
N GLU A 318 -43.50 -6.17 -24.36
CA GLU A 318 -44.06 -6.92 -25.49
C GLU A 318 -44.79 -6.02 -26.49
N LYS A 319 -45.52 -5.04 -25.99
CA LYS A 319 -46.24 -4.08 -26.85
C LYS A 319 -45.30 -3.07 -27.53
N VAL A 320 -44.17 -2.75 -26.91
CA VAL A 320 -43.23 -1.75 -27.40
C VAL A 320 -41.80 -2.31 -27.36
N VAL A 321 -41.53 -3.23 -28.30
CA VAL A 321 -40.25 -3.96 -28.40
C VAL A 321 -39.01 -2.99 -28.44
N ALA A 322 -39.23 -1.81 -28.99
CA ALA A 322 -38.18 -0.76 -29.01
C ALA A 322 -37.62 -0.41 -27.60
N LEU A 323 -38.42 -0.58 -26.54
CA LEU A 323 -37.95 -0.38 -25.16
C LEU A 323 -36.85 -1.38 -24.80
N ALA A 324 -37.01 -2.64 -25.18
CA ALA A 324 -35.99 -3.67 -24.93
C ALA A 324 -34.66 -3.36 -25.63
N ILE A 325 -34.71 -2.77 -26.85
CA ILE A 325 -33.53 -2.38 -27.60
C ILE A 325 -32.82 -1.18 -26.97
N LEU A 326 -33.59 -0.27 -26.35
CA LEU A 326 -33.06 0.98 -25.79
C LEU A 326 -32.65 0.89 -24.31
N MET A 327 -33.16 -0.11 -23.56
CA MET A 327 -32.80 -0.32 -22.15
C MET A 327 -31.29 -0.41 -21.89
N PRO A 328 -30.49 -1.14 -22.69
CA PRO A 328 -29.03 -1.21 -22.47
C PRO A 328 -28.34 0.15 -22.55
N ILE A 329 -28.84 1.09 -23.36
CA ILE A 329 -28.29 2.44 -23.49
C ILE A 329 -28.49 3.22 -22.18
N VAL A 330 -29.70 3.17 -21.62
CA VAL A 330 -30.00 3.84 -20.35
C VAL A 330 -29.16 3.27 -19.21
N ALA A 331 -29.09 1.93 -19.10
CA ALA A 331 -28.31 1.27 -18.08
C ALA A 331 -26.80 1.57 -18.20
N SER A 332 -26.26 1.55 -19.43
CA SER A 332 -24.85 1.85 -19.70
C SER A 332 -24.49 3.30 -19.35
N MET A 333 -25.33 4.25 -19.74
CA MET A 333 -25.08 5.69 -19.44
C MET A 333 -25.08 5.93 -17.92
N GLY A 334 -26.04 5.35 -17.20
CA GLY A 334 -26.06 5.40 -15.74
C GLY A 334 -24.83 4.77 -15.11
N GLY A 335 -24.45 3.55 -15.55
CA GLY A 335 -23.27 2.86 -15.04
C GLY A 335 -21.98 3.64 -15.24
N ILE A 336 -21.78 4.24 -16.43
CA ILE A 336 -20.58 5.04 -16.72
C ILE A 336 -20.54 6.31 -15.83
N ALA A 337 -21.65 7.04 -15.72
CA ALA A 337 -21.72 8.21 -14.87
C ALA A 337 -21.46 7.87 -13.39
N GLY A 338 -22.06 6.77 -12.91
CA GLY A 338 -21.82 6.27 -11.55
C GLY A 338 -20.35 5.91 -11.30
N SER A 339 -19.70 5.25 -12.24
CA SER A 339 -18.27 4.94 -12.12
C SER A 339 -17.39 6.19 -12.09
N GLN A 340 -17.75 7.23 -12.85
CA GLN A 340 -17.01 8.50 -12.83
C GLN A 340 -17.14 9.22 -11.48
N SER A 341 -18.37 9.34 -10.93
CA SER A 341 -18.58 9.95 -9.62
C SER A 341 -17.94 9.13 -8.50
N LEU A 342 -18.04 7.78 -8.57
CA LEU A 342 -17.41 6.88 -7.61
C LEU A 342 -15.88 7.06 -7.58
N ALA A 343 -15.24 7.07 -8.75
CA ALA A 343 -13.77 7.24 -8.84
C ALA A 343 -13.32 8.59 -8.26
N LEU A 344 -14.08 9.68 -8.51
CA LEU A 344 -13.80 11.00 -7.93
C LEU A 344 -13.94 11.01 -6.41
N VAL A 345 -15.00 10.35 -5.88
CA VAL A 345 -15.27 10.30 -4.44
C VAL A 345 -14.21 9.48 -3.73
N ILE A 346 -13.86 8.29 -4.26
CA ILE A 346 -12.80 7.44 -3.69
C ILE A 346 -11.47 8.20 -3.64
N ARG A 347 -11.08 8.84 -4.75
CA ARG A 347 -9.84 9.64 -4.77
C ARG A 347 -9.89 10.79 -3.77
N ALA A 348 -11.00 11.50 -3.68
CA ALA A 348 -11.14 12.64 -2.78
C ALA A 348 -11.19 12.19 -1.31
N GLN A 349 -11.65 10.97 -1.04
CA GLN A 349 -11.61 10.34 0.29
C GLN A 349 -10.19 9.92 0.64
N ALA A 350 -9.46 9.27 -0.26
CA ALA A 350 -8.07 8.89 -0.06
C ALA A 350 -7.15 10.11 0.19
N LEU A 351 -7.48 11.28 -0.40
CA LEU A 351 -6.79 12.54 -0.15
C LEU A 351 -7.39 13.36 1.00
N ASP A 352 -8.30 12.79 1.78
CA ASP A 352 -9.01 13.48 2.89
C ASP A 352 -9.64 14.84 2.51
N GLN A 353 -9.98 14.99 1.22
CA GLN A 353 -10.63 16.21 0.71
C GLN A 353 -12.13 16.26 1.03
N ILE A 354 -12.71 15.16 1.55
CA ILE A 354 -14.11 15.05 1.90
C ILE A 354 -14.26 14.99 3.41
N GLY A 355 -14.91 16.00 3.96
CA GLY A 355 -15.28 16.09 5.37
C GLY A 355 -16.76 16.41 5.56
N SER A 356 -17.22 16.38 6.81
CA SER A 356 -18.62 16.72 7.15
C SER A 356 -19.04 18.14 6.73
N SER A 357 -18.07 19.05 6.56
CA SER A 357 -18.29 20.44 6.17
C SER A 357 -18.57 20.63 4.68
N ASN A 358 -18.00 19.79 3.80
CA ASN A 358 -18.07 19.95 2.35
C ASN A 358 -18.84 18.83 1.61
N SER A 359 -19.16 17.72 2.28
CA SER A 359 -19.87 16.57 1.67
C SER A 359 -21.20 16.98 1.03
N LYS A 360 -21.97 17.87 1.67
CA LYS A 360 -23.25 18.40 1.12
C LYS A 360 -23.00 19.20 -0.16
N LEU A 361 -21.95 19.99 -0.21
CA LEU A 361 -21.58 20.77 -1.39
C LEU A 361 -21.17 19.87 -2.55
N LEU A 362 -20.45 18.79 -2.26
CA LEU A 362 -20.07 17.77 -3.24
C LEU A 362 -21.30 17.08 -3.84
N ILE A 363 -22.26 16.65 -3.00
CA ILE A 363 -23.51 16.04 -3.46
C ILE A 363 -24.29 17.00 -4.36
N LEU A 364 -24.40 18.28 -3.98
CA LEU A 364 -25.07 19.28 -4.81
C LEU A 364 -24.37 19.50 -6.14
N LYS A 365 -23.03 19.52 -6.13
CA LYS A 365 -22.21 19.66 -7.35
C LYS A 365 -22.40 18.47 -8.28
N GLU A 366 -22.28 17.23 -7.78
CA GLU A 366 -22.46 16.02 -8.59
C GLU A 366 -23.91 15.93 -9.13
N SER A 367 -24.91 16.26 -8.31
CA SER A 367 -26.31 16.34 -8.77
C SER A 367 -26.51 17.38 -9.89
N ALA A 368 -25.84 18.53 -9.80
CA ALA A 368 -25.87 19.53 -10.86
C ALA A 368 -25.20 19.07 -12.14
N ILE A 369 -24.07 18.37 -12.02
CA ILE A 369 -23.38 17.74 -13.15
C ILE A 369 -24.26 16.67 -13.80
N GLY A 370 -24.90 15.82 -12.99
CA GLY A 370 -25.84 14.80 -13.47
C GLY A 370 -27.04 15.43 -14.20
N LEU A 371 -27.59 16.53 -13.67
CA LEU A 371 -28.67 17.26 -14.32
C LEU A 371 -28.25 17.83 -15.68
N LEU A 372 -27.11 18.50 -15.76
CA LEU A 372 -26.62 19.09 -17.01
C LEU A 372 -26.32 18.01 -18.05
N ASN A 373 -25.60 16.96 -17.68
CA ASN A 373 -25.35 15.81 -18.55
C ASN A 373 -26.67 15.12 -18.95
N GLY A 374 -27.62 15.01 -18.02
CA GLY A 374 -28.95 14.48 -18.26
C GLY A 374 -29.68 15.26 -19.33
N ILE A 375 -29.67 16.58 -19.29
CA ILE A 375 -30.31 17.46 -20.30
C ILE A 375 -29.63 17.28 -21.68
N ILE A 376 -28.31 17.30 -21.73
CA ILE A 376 -27.54 17.16 -22.98
C ILE A 376 -27.83 15.81 -23.63
N TRP A 377 -27.60 14.71 -22.90
CA TRP A 377 -27.72 13.37 -23.45
C TRP A 377 -29.19 12.94 -23.69
N SER A 378 -30.15 13.45 -22.89
CA SER A 378 -31.56 13.24 -23.18
C SER A 378 -32.00 13.87 -24.50
N GLY A 379 -31.48 15.06 -24.83
CA GLY A 379 -31.72 15.70 -26.12
C GLY A 379 -31.11 14.90 -27.30
N VAL A 380 -29.89 14.43 -27.15
CA VAL A 380 -29.21 13.62 -28.17
C VAL A 380 -29.97 12.31 -28.42
N ILE A 381 -30.34 11.56 -27.37
CA ILE A 381 -31.02 10.28 -27.51
C ILE A 381 -32.45 10.45 -28.05
N ALA A 382 -33.16 11.52 -27.64
CA ALA A 382 -34.47 11.82 -28.17
C ALA A 382 -34.44 12.01 -29.69
N ALA A 383 -33.45 12.74 -30.20
CA ALA A 383 -33.24 12.93 -31.63
C ALA A 383 -32.90 11.60 -32.34
N ILE A 384 -31.97 10.79 -31.78
CA ILE A 384 -31.60 9.49 -32.35
C ILE A 384 -32.83 8.55 -32.41
N VAL A 385 -33.57 8.44 -31.32
CA VAL A 385 -34.78 7.57 -31.23
C VAL A 385 -35.87 8.05 -32.20
N TYR A 386 -36.06 9.35 -32.34
CA TYR A 386 -36.99 9.91 -33.31
C TYR A 386 -36.61 9.49 -34.74
N PHE A 387 -35.37 9.70 -35.16
CA PHE A 387 -34.93 9.31 -36.49
C PHE A 387 -34.93 7.79 -36.74
N TRP A 388 -34.74 6.96 -35.70
CA TRP A 388 -34.65 5.51 -35.84
C TRP A 388 -36.03 4.84 -35.83
N PHE A 389 -36.94 5.31 -34.96
CA PHE A 389 -38.22 4.65 -34.72
C PHE A 389 -39.44 5.50 -35.17
N ASP A 390 -39.23 6.68 -35.73
CA ASP A 390 -40.25 7.65 -36.13
C ASP A 390 -41.32 7.93 -35.03
N SER A 391 -40.86 8.00 -33.78
CA SER A 391 -41.72 8.15 -32.62
C SER A 391 -41.19 9.20 -31.64
N VAL A 392 -41.86 10.35 -31.61
CA VAL A 392 -41.60 11.46 -30.66
C VAL A 392 -41.87 11.02 -29.22
N PHE A 393 -42.91 10.22 -29.01
CA PHE A 393 -43.31 9.74 -27.69
C PHE A 393 -42.22 8.81 -27.10
N LEU A 394 -41.71 7.85 -27.86
CA LEU A 394 -40.65 6.96 -27.45
C LEU A 394 -39.35 7.71 -27.13
N GLY A 395 -39.00 8.68 -27.98
CA GLY A 395 -37.87 9.59 -27.73
C GLY A 395 -37.99 10.33 -26.41
N GLY A 396 -39.17 10.86 -26.09
CA GLY A 396 -39.45 11.53 -24.82
C GLY A 396 -39.35 10.63 -23.60
N VAL A 397 -39.84 9.39 -23.69
CA VAL A 397 -39.73 8.37 -22.61
C VAL A 397 -38.27 8.03 -22.31
N ILE A 398 -37.47 7.74 -23.32
CA ILE A 398 -36.06 7.38 -23.16
C ILE A 398 -35.25 8.60 -22.69
N ALA A 399 -35.55 9.80 -23.19
CA ALA A 399 -34.92 11.02 -22.71
C ALA A 399 -35.17 11.23 -21.21
N ALA A 400 -36.42 11.07 -20.76
CA ALA A 400 -36.77 11.15 -19.34
C ALA A 400 -36.07 10.07 -18.52
N ALA A 401 -35.95 8.85 -19.01
CA ALA A 401 -35.24 7.74 -18.35
C ALA A 401 -33.77 8.04 -18.17
N ILE A 402 -33.07 8.53 -19.20
CA ILE A 402 -31.64 8.92 -19.11
C ILE A 402 -31.45 10.09 -18.15
N MET A 403 -32.31 11.12 -18.25
CA MET A 403 -32.23 12.28 -17.37
C MET A 403 -32.37 11.87 -15.89
N LEU A 404 -33.38 11.05 -15.57
CA LEU A 404 -33.58 10.54 -14.22
C LEU A 404 -32.44 9.65 -13.75
N SER A 405 -31.92 8.78 -14.62
CA SER A 405 -30.79 7.91 -14.29
C SER A 405 -29.53 8.71 -13.95
N LEU A 406 -29.20 9.74 -14.75
CA LEU A 406 -27.99 10.55 -14.54
C LEU A 406 -28.11 11.50 -13.33
N ILE A 407 -29.30 11.96 -12.98
CA ILE A 407 -29.50 12.79 -11.77
C ILE A 407 -29.43 11.95 -10.50
N HIS A 408 -29.91 10.70 -10.55
CA HIS A 408 -30.02 9.84 -9.38
C HIS A 408 -28.66 9.28 -8.92
N ILE A 409 -27.70 9.26 -9.81
CA ILE A 409 -26.32 8.81 -9.54
C ILE A 409 -25.52 9.91 -8.86
#